data_f383003e5ea591db29ee04f1cd96d582
#
_entry.id   f383003e5ea591db29ee04f1cd96d582
#
_cell.length_a   1.000
_cell.length_b   1.000
_cell.length_c   1.000
_cell.angle_alpha   90.00
_cell.angle_beta   90.00
_cell.angle_gamma   90.00
#
_symmetry.space_group_name_H-M   'P 1'
#
loop_
_entity.id
_entity.type
_entity.pdbx_description
1 polymer ?
#
loop_
_entity_poly.entity_id
_entity_poly.type
_entity_poly.pdbx_seq_one_letter_code
_entity_poly.pdbx_strand_id
1 'polypeptide(L)'
;MHVDIPQWLPQAYVRAVQAAGSPLSKEELAVACRDVLRRWSSDDRHYHGLQHLMDIAASVETLTPQMHRPELVRLAAWYHGVVFSTEAKDTYTRNGGEDEAASAEVAYEDLLRLGVPEDNARRV
;
A
#
# COMPACT_ATOMS: atom_id res chain seq x y z
N MET A 1 -0.22 19.14 -8.90
CA MET A 1 0.51 19.56 -7.70
C MET A 1 1.52 18.47 -7.33
N HIS A 2 2.75 18.88 -7.09
CA HIS A 2 3.80 17.95 -6.69
C HIS A 2 3.75 17.69 -5.19
N VAL A 3 3.77 16.42 -4.80
CA VAL A 3 3.81 16.03 -3.39
C VAL A 3 5.19 15.44 -3.10
N ASP A 4 5.88 16.01 -2.14
CA ASP A 4 7.19 15.49 -1.73
C ASP A 4 7.00 14.20 -0.93
N ILE A 5 7.78 13.19 -1.28
CA ILE A 5 7.72 11.90 -0.60
C ILE A 5 8.84 11.84 0.44
N PRO A 6 8.50 11.80 1.73
CA PRO A 6 9.52 11.71 2.77
C PRO A 6 10.19 10.33 2.74
N GLN A 7 11.45 10.28 3.15
CA GLN A 7 12.22 9.04 3.10
C GLN A 7 11.64 7.93 3.96
N TRP A 8 10.97 8.28 5.07
CA TRP A 8 10.41 7.25 5.95
C TRP A 8 9.34 6.41 5.26
N LEU A 9 8.64 6.98 4.26
CA LEU A 9 7.53 6.29 3.60
C LEU A 9 8.00 5.08 2.80
N PRO A 10 8.94 5.20 1.82
CA PRO A 10 9.42 4.01 1.13
C PRO A 10 10.18 3.06 2.06
N GLN A 11 10.88 3.57 3.08
CA GLN A 11 11.56 2.72 4.05
C GLN A 11 10.56 1.87 4.83
N ALA A 12 9.40 2.42 5.18
CA ALA A 12 8.36 1.67 5.88
C ALA A 12 7.84 0.52 5.02
N TYR A 13 7.62 0.76 3.73
CA TYR A 13 7.21 -0.28 2.79
C TYR A 13 8.25 -1.41 2.71
N VAL A 14 9.50 -1.05 2.48
CA VAL A 14 10.58 -2.04 2.34
C VAL A 14 10.69 -2.89 3.59
N ARG A 15 10.69 -2.27 4.77
CA ARG A 15 10.77 -3.01 6.04
C ARG A 15 9.58 -3.92 6.24
N ALA A 16 8.38 -3.47 5.88
CA ALA A 16 7.17 -4.26 6.05
C ALA A 16 7.19 -5.50 5.14
N VAL A 17 7.61 -5.35 3.89
CA VAL A 17 7.70 -6.48 2.96
C VAL A 17 8.75 -7.49 3.43
N GLN A 18 9.90 -7.01 3.91
CA GLN A 18 10.94 -7.90 4.46
C GLN A 18 10.45 -8.61 5.73
N ALA A 19 9.77 -7.89 6.62
CA ALA A 19 9.22 -8.48 7.84
C ALA A 19 8.13 -9.50 7.54
N ALA A 20 7.40 -9.31 6.44
CA ALA A 20 6.38 -10.27 6.00
C ALA A 20 6.98 -11.52 5.35
N GLY A 21 8.28 -11.55 5.15
CA GLY A 21 8.98 -12.75 4.71
C GLY A 21 9.67 -12.68 3.35
N SER A 22 9.70 -11.53 2.70
CA SER A 22 10.40 -11.39 1.42
C SER A 22 11.91 -11.53 1.59
N PRO A 23 12.58 -12.34 0.76
CA PRO A 23 14.04 -12.46 0.79
C PRO A 23 14.76 -11.42 -0.06
N LEU A 24 14.02 -10.52 -0.72
CA LEU A 24 14.60 -9.56 -1.64
C LEU A 24 15.38 -8.46 -0.92
N SER A 25 16.33 -7.86 -1.64
CA SER A 25 17.15 -6.77 -1.12
C SER A 25 16.36 -5.47 -1.02
N LYS A 26 16.89 -4.52 -0.26
CA LYS A 26 16.31 -3.19 -0.15
C LYS A 26 16.20 -2.52 -1.53
N GLU A 27 17.20 -2.70 -2.38
CA GLU A 27 17.23 -2.12 -3.72
C GLU A 27 16.14 -2.68 -4.60
N GLU A 28 15.93 -4.00 -4.55
CA GLU A 28 14.87 -4.64 -5.32
C GLU A 28 13.50 -4.21 -4.82
N LEU A 29 13.31 -4.11 -3.50
CA LEU A 29 12.06 -3.68 -2.92
C LEU A 29 11.81 -2.19 -3.14
N ALA A 30 12.86 -1.38 -3.27
CA ALA A 30 12.70 0.04 -3.61
C ALA A 30 12.07 0.22 -5.00
N VAL A 31 12.42 -0.65 -5.95
CA VAL A 31 11.80 -0.64 -7.28
C VAL A 31 10.31 -0.97 -7.17
N ALA A 32 9.97 -2.01 -6.41
CA ALA A 32 8.57 -2.39 -6.18
C ALA A 32 7.79 -1.24 -5.51
N CYS A 33 8.41 -0.56 -4.56
CA CYS A 33 7.80 0.58 -3.88
C CYS A 33 7.46 1.69 -4.86
N ARG A 34 8.35 2.00 -5.81
CA ARG A 34 8.08 3.02 -6.82
C ARG A 34 6.85 2.69 -7.65
N ASP A 35 6.66 1.41 -7.97
CA ASP A 35 5.51 0.98 -8.75
C ASP A 35 4.21 1.18 -7.97
N VAL A 36 4.21 0.86 -6.67
CA VAL A 36 3.04 1.09 -5.81
C VAL A 36 2.76 2.60 -5.69
N LEU A 37 3.80 3.39 -5.44
CA LEU A 37 3.66 4.85 -5.34
C LEU A 37 3.12 5.46 -6.62
N ARG A 38 3.50 4.93 -7.77
CA ARG A 38 3.01 5.40 -9.06
C ARG A 38 1.49 5.22 -9.16
N ARG A 39 0.95 4.13 -8.63
CA ARG A 39 -0.49 3.90 -8.60
C ARG A 39 -1.22 4.94 -7.74
N TRP A 40 -0.60 5.38 -6.64
CA TRP A 40 -1.15 6.41 -5.77
C TRP A 40 -0.99 7.82 -6.33
N SER A 41 -0.20 7.99 -7.38
CA SER A 41 0.10 9.30 -7.99
C SER A 41 -0.75 9.62 -9.21
N SER A 42 -1.75 8.82 -9.51
CA SER A 42 -2.61 9.00 -10.68
C SER A 42 -3.37 10.33 -10.61
N ASP A 43 -3.48 11.03 -11.73
CA ASP A 43 -4.05 12.38 -11.80
C ASP A 43 -5.54 12.44 -11.42
N ASP A 44 -6.24 11.32 -11.52
CA ASP A 44 -7.66 11.25 -11.19
C ASP A 44 -7.93 11.00 -9.69
N ARG A 45 -6.88 11.01 -8.85
CA ARG A 45 -7.01 10.82 -7.41
C ARG A 45 -7.05 12.16 -6.69
N HIS A 46 -8.23 12.62 -6.32
CA HIS A 46 -8.40 13.90 -5.62
C HIS A 46 -8.24 13.75 -4.11
N TYR A 47 -8.81 12.69 -3.53
CA TYR A 47 -8.80 12.49 -2.07
C TYR A 47 -7.97 11.28 -1.65
N HIS A 48 -7.75 10.33 -2.55
CA HIS A 48 -7.11 9.04 -2.26
C HIS A 48 -5.75 8.92 -2.93
N GLY A 49 -5.01 10.04 -2.98
CA GLY A 49 -3.67 10.08 -3.57
C GLY A 49 -2.57 9.90 -2.52
N LEU A 50 -1.37 10.36 -2.86
CA LEU A 50 -0.18 10.20 -2.01
C LEU A 50 -0.36 10.77 -0.60
N GLN A 51 -1.03 11.92 -0.46
CA GLN A 51 -1.25 12.50 0.86
C GLN A 51 -2.09 11.57 1.73
N HIS A 52 -3.13 10.97 1.15
CA HIS A 52 -3.98 10.01 1.86
C HIS A 52 -3.17 8.79 2.31
N LEU A 53 -2.33 8.25 1.42
CA LEU A 53 -1.45 7.14 1.78
C LEU A 53 -0.53 7.52 2.94
N MET A 54 0.09 8.69 2.89
CA MET A 54 0.99 9.14 3.96
C MET A 54 0.25 9.28 5.29
N ASP A 55 -0.96 9.81 5.27
CA ASP A 55 -1.75 9.98 6.48
C ASP A 55 -2.10 8.63 7.12
N ILE A 56 -2.50 7.67 6.31
CA ILE A 56 -2.84 6.33 6.80
C ILE A 56 -1.60 5.61 7.29
N ALA A 57 -0.50 5.69 6.55
CA ALA A 57 0.76 5.06 6.95
C ALA A 57 1.25 5.62 8.29
N ALA A 58 1.15 6.93 8.49
CA ALA A 58 1.54 7.57 9.75
C ALA A 58 0.63 7.11 10.91
N SER A 59 -0.67 6.98 10.66
CA SER A 59 -1.61 6.48 11.66
C SER A 59 -1.30 5.05 12.08
N VAL A 60 -0.95 4.20 11.13
CA VAL A 60 -0.55 2.82 11.42
C VAL A 60 0.69 2.81 12.32
N GLU A 61 1.68 3.66 12.03
CA GLU A 61 2.90 3.73 12.87
C GLU A 61 2.57 4.13 14.31
N THR A 62 1.62 5.05 14.51
CA THR A 62 1.19 5.46 15.84
C THR A 62 0.60 4.29 16.64
N LEU A 63 -0.10 3.39 15.97
CA LEU A 63 -0.79 2.26 16.61
C LEU A 63 0.04 0.98 16.65
N THR A 64 1.21 0.98 15.99
CA THR A 64 2.07 -0.21 15.85
C THR A 64 2.36 -0.93 17.17
N PRO A 65 2.67 -0.25 18.30
CA PRO A 65 2.96 -0.96 19.55
C PRO A 65 1.83 -1.84 20.06
N GLN A 66 0.61 -1.61 19.61
CA GLN A 66 -0.58 -2.35 20.03
C GLN A 66 -0.95 -3.47 19.06
N MET A 67 -0.24 -3.61 17.95
CA MET A 67 -0.57 -4.57 16.89
C MET A 67 0.18 -5.87 17.07
N HIS A 68 -0.51 -6.97 16.75
CA HIS A 68 0.10 -8.30 16.79
C HIS A 68 1.02 -8.55 15.58
N ARG A 69 0.57 -8.16 14.39
CA ARG A 69 1.32 -8.33 13.14
C ARG A 69 1.40 -7.00 12.39
N PRO A 70 2.19 -6.03 12.89
CA PRO A 70 2.20 -4.69 12.31
C PRO A 70 2.65 -4.66 10.84
N GLU A 71 3.55 -5.55 10.42
CA GLU A 71 4.00 -5.61 9.03
C GLU A 71 2.83 -5.87 8.07
N LEU A 72 1.88 -6.72 8.45
CA LEU A 72 0.72 -7.03 7.59
C LEU A 72 -0.24 -5.86 7.54
N VAL A 73 -0.43 -5.17 8.67
CA VAL A 73 -1.29 -3.98 8.72
C VAL A 73 -0.69 -2.85 7.90
N ARG A 74 0.63 -2.65 7.97
CA ARG A 74 1.32 -1.66 7.14
C ARG A 74 1.09 -1.91 5.67
N LEU A 75 1.24 -3.17 5.23
CA LEU A 75 1.05 -3.53 3.83
C LEU A 75 -0.42 -3.37 3.42
N ALA A 76 -1.36 -3.70 4.30
CA ALA A 76 -2.77 -3.46 4.02
C ALA A 76 -3.04 -1.98 3.76
N ALA A 77 -2.42 -1.09 4.55
CA ALA A 77 -2.55 0.34 4.34
C ALA A 77 -2.01 0.77 2.98
N TRP A 78 -0.85 0.23 2.58
CA TRP A 78 -0.23 0.56 1.31
C TRP A 78 -1.04 0.11 0.09
N TYR A 79 -1.76 -0.99 0.22
CA TYR A 79 -2.48 -1.58 -0.91
C TYR A 79 -3.98 -1.31 -0.93
N HIS A 80 -4.55 -0.78 0.15
CA HIS A 80 -6.02 -0.70 0.28
C HIS A 80 -6.71 0.12 -0.82
N GLY A 81 -6.02 1.07 -1.42
CA GLY A 81 -6.58 1.93 -2.43
C GLY A 81 -5.77 2.00 -3.72
N VAL A 82 -4.95 0.97 -4.02
CA VAL A 82 -4.09 1.02 -5.22
C VAL A 82 -4.89 0.92 -6.50
N VAL A 83 -6.06 0.30 -6.48
CA VAL A 83 -6.99 0.32 -7.62
C VAL A 83 -8.06 1.36 -7.35
N PHE A 84 -8.23 2.26 -8.30
CA PHE A 84 -9.12 3.42 -8.16
C PHE A 84 -9.90 3.59 -9.45
N SER A 85 -11.18 3.93 -9.35
CA SER A 85 -12.02 4.18 -10.50
C SER A 85 -12.76 5.50 -10.34
N THR A 86 -12.82 6.27 -11.43
CA THR A 86 -13.58 7.52 -11.49
C THR A 86 -14.96 7.32 -12.11
N GLU A 87 -15.35 6.08 -12.42
CA GLU A 87 -16.69 5.82 -12.94
C GLU A 87 -17.75 6.21 -11.91
N ALA A 88 -18.88 6.73 -12.40
CA ALA A 88 -19.94 7.26 -11.52
C ALA A 88 -20.42 6.23 -10.51
N LYS A 89 -20.54 4.96 -10.92
CA LYS A 89 -20.97 3.89 -10.01
C LYS A 89 -20.04 3.69 -8.83
N ASP A 90 -18.74 3.95 -9.02
CA ASP A 90 -17.72 3.74 -7.99
C ASP A 90 -17.56 4.97 -7.10
N THR A 91 -17.76 6.18 -7.67
CA THR A 91 -17.64 7.41 -6.88
C THR A 91 -18.76 7.58 -5.88
N TYR A 92 -19.89 6.92 -6.09
CA TYR A 92 -21.01 6.96 -5.16
C TYR A 92 -20.94 5.89 -4.07
N THR A 93 -19.92 5.04 -4.08
CA THR A 93 -19.70 4.12 -2.97
C THR A 93 -19.06 4.89 -1.81
N ARG A 94 -19.14 4.32 -0.60
CA ARG A 94 -18.52 4.97 0.56
C ARG A 94 -16.99 5.00 0.49
N ASN A 95 -16.39 4.29 -0.46
CA ASN A 95 -14.94 4.23 -0.63
C ASN A 95 -14.39 5.32 -1.55
N GLY A 96 -15.24 6.17 -2.10
CA GLY A 96 -14.82 7.30 -2.91
C GLY A 96 -14.08 6.93 -4.20
N GLY A 97 -14.40 5.79 -4.78
CA GLY A 97 -13.76 5.31 -6.01
C GLY A 97 -12.72 4.22 -5.81
N GLU A 98 -12.37 3.90 -4.57
CA GLU A 98 -11.44 2.80 -4.30
C GLU A 98 -12.13 1.46 -4.53
N ASP A 99 -11.45 0.57 -5.27
CA ASP A 99 -11.92 -0.81 -5.48
C ASP A 99 -11.17 -1.73 -4.52
N GLU A 100 -11.81 -2.07 -3.42
CA GLU A 100 -11.18 -2.87 -2.37
C GLU A 100 -10.86 -4.29 -2.83
N ALA A 101 -11.75 -4.92 -3.59
CA ALA A 101 -11.53 -6.29 -4.05
C ALA A 101 -10.38 -6.35 -5.06
N ALA A 102 -10.35 -5.44 -6.02
CA ALA A 102 -9.26 -5.39 -6.99
C ALA A 102 -7.94 -5.01 -6.32
N SER A 103 -7.96 -4.11 -5.33
CA SER A 103 -6.77 -3.73 -4.56
C SER A 103 -6.21 -4.92 -3.78
N ALA A 104 -7.08 -5.75 -3.21
CA ALA A 104 -6.66 -6.95 -2.49
C ALA A 104 -5.99 -7.96 -3.44
N GLU A 105 -6.51 -8.10 -4.66
CA GLU A 105 -5.87 -8.96 -5.66
C GLU A 105 -4.49 -8.46 -6.05
N VAL A 106 -4.34 -7.15 -6.25
CA VAL A 106 -3.03 -6.55 -6.56
C VAL A 106 -2.06 -6.81 -5.42
N ALA A 107 -2.50 -6.62 -4.16
CA ALA A 107 -1.65 -6.87 -3.00
C ALA A 107 -1.18 -8.33 -2.98
N TYR A 108 -2.09 -9.26 -3.15
CA TYR A 108 -1.76 -10.69 -3.12
C TYR A 108 -0.74 -11.05 -4.21
N GLU A 109 -1.00 -10.63 -5.45
CA GLU A 109 -0.13 -10.93 -6.58
C GLU A 109 1.24 -10.28 -6.45
N ASP A 110 1.28 -8.99 -6.06
CA ASP A 110 2.54 -8.28 -5.87
C ASP A 110 3.38 -8.94 -4.78
N LEU A 111 2.78 -9.23 -3.64
CA LEU A 111 3.52 -9.78 -2.50
C LEU A 111 4.03 -11.18 -2.78
N LEU A 112 3.26 -12.01 -3.51
CA LEU A 112 3.75 -13.31 -3.94
C LEU A 112 4.96 -13.16 -4.86
N ARG A 113 4.89 -12.23 -5.81
CA ARG A 113 5.99 -11.98 -6.74
C ARG A 113 7.24 -11.50 -6.01
N LEU A 114 7.06 -10.76 -4.91
CA LEU A 114 8.18 -10.26 -4.10
C LEU A 114 8.70 -11.30 -3.11
N GLY A 115 8.16 -12.50 -3.11
CA GLY A 115 8.65 -13.59 -2.27
C GLY A 115 8.05 -13.67 -0.88
N VAL A 116 6.99 -12.92 -0.62
CA VAL A 116 6.26 -13.03 0.66
C VAL A 116 5.51 -14.38 0.68
N PRO A 117 5.59 -15.15 1.78
CA PRO A 117 4.85 -16.40 1.88
C PRO A 117 3.35 -16.22 1.66
N GLU A 118 2.73 -17.20 1.00
CA GLU A 118 1.33 -17.11 0.60
C GLU A 118 0.39 -16.80 1.76
N ASP A 119 0.60 -17.42 2.92
CA ASP A 119 -0.25 -17.17 4.10
C ASP A 119 -0.24 -15.70 4.50
N ASN A 120 0.94 -15.08 4.50
CA ASN A 120 1.06 -13.66 4.84
C ASN A 120 0.47 -12.77 3.75
N ALA A 121 0.71 -13.11 2.48
CA ALA A 121 0.16 -12.35 1.37
C ALA A 121 -1.38 -12.33 1.40
N ARG A 122 -2.00 -13.45 1.77
CA ARG A 122 -3.45 -13.53 1.88
C ARG A 122 -4.02 -12.71 3.03
N ARG A 123 -3.25 -12.52 4.08
CA ARG A 123 -3.70 -11.79 5.28
C ARG A 123 -3.62 -10.28 5.12
N VAL A 124 -2.90 -9.80 4.14
CA VAL A 124 -2.76 -8.36 3.86
C VAL A 124 -4.03 -7.69 3.22
#